data_cb2334ef8f430a01e54973445d086b51
#
_entry.id   cb2334ef8f430a01e54973445d086b51
#
_cell.length_a   1.000
_cell.length_b   1.000
_cell.length_c   1.000
_cell.angle_alpha   90.00
_cell.angle_beta   90.00
_cell.angle_gamma   90.00
#
_symmetry.space_group_name_H-M   'P 1'
#
loop_
_entity.id
_entity.type
_entity.pdbx_description
1 polymer ?
#
loop_
_entity_poly.entity_id
_entity_poly.type
_entity_poly.pdbx_seq_one_letter_code
_entity_poly.pdbx_strand_id
1 'polypeptide(L)'
;LIFQAGVPAKGKAVYYATKGTPQKYAAKVAGRLFTERQDELGWENDKVAYRIYGHGGAVGYDLFNKNTSDLMLDYWYASEQNQDMRRVIKDLGKRGYKDLADQVYNAYCYHINHGKGMDCYTVGPTLGGGANALMEANGNLLMPSCYKSYKILDQGPLRFTVELTYPERQLNGAKVIEKRVITLDAGSHFNRVAVTYQGLPKPMT
;
A
#
# COMPACT_ATOMS: atom_id res chain seq x y z
N LEU A 1 -11.40 -21.18 2.70
CA LEU A 1 -11.88 -20.98 1.35
C LEU A 1 -12.36 -19.55 1.18
N ILE A 2 -11.86 -18.86 0.15
CA ILE A 2 -12.25 -17.48 -0.20
C ILE A 2 -12.78 -17.54 -1.63
N PHE A 3 -13.93 -16.91 -1.88
CA PHE A 3 -14.51 -16.78 -3.20
C PHE A 3 -15.34 -15.51 -3.31
N GLN A 4 -15.55 -15.03 -4.53
CA GLN A 4 -16.44 -13.90 -4.81
C GLN A 4 -17.86 -14.42 -5.05
N ALA A 5 -18.79 -14.03 -4.17
CA ALA A 5 -20.19 -14.39 -4.30
C ALA A 5 -20.95 -13.36 -5.13
N GLY A 6 -21.78 -13.80 -6.07
CA GLY A 6 -22.75 -12.96 -6.76
C GLY A 6 -24.15 -13.25 -6.21
N VAL A 7 -24.80 -12.24 -5.62
CA VAL A 7 -26.16 -12.36 -5.08
C VAL A 7 -27.03 -11.26 -5.68
N PRO A 8 -28.15 -11.57 -6.33
CA PRO A 8 -29.05 -10.55 -6.86
C PRO A 8 -29.66 -9.70 -5.73
N ALA A 9 -30.02 -8.46 -6.04
CA ALA A 9 -30.68 -7.58 -5.08
C ALA A 9 -31.93 -8.25 -4.47
N LYS A 10 -32.04 -8.25 -3.14
CA LYS A 10 -33.12 -8.91 -2.38
C LYS A 10 -33.27 -10.42 -2.63
N GLY A 11 -32.28 -11.04 -3.29
CA GLY A 11 -32.26 -12.46 -3.61
C GLY A 11 -31.39 -13.28 -2.67
N LYS A 12 -31.27 -14.58 -3.01
CA LYS A 12 -30.38 -15.55 -2.34
C LYS A 12 -29.56 -16.28 -3.39
N ALA A 13 -28.32 -16.63 -3.04
CA ALA A 13 -27.49 -17.54 -3.81
C ALA A 13 -26.95 -18.61 -2.86
N VAL A 14 -26.87 -19.86 -3.34
CA VAL A 14 -26.35 -20.99 -2.58
C VAL A 14 -25.09 -21.46 -3.29
N TYR A 15 -24.01 -21.62 -2.54
CA TYR A 15 -22.73 -22.10 -3.02
C TYR A 15 -22.36 -23.39 -2.29
N TYR A 16 -21.78 -24.33 -3.01
CA TYR A 16 -21.34 -25.61 -2.47
C TYR A 16 -19.83 -25.72 -2.59
N ALA A 17 -19.17 -26.12 -1.51
CA ALA A 17 -17.78 -26.51 -1.55
C ALA A 17 -17.68 -28.02 -1.80
N THR A 18 -17.01 -28.41 -2.88
CA THR A 18 -16.79 -29.81 -3.23
C THR A 18 -15.32 -30.10 -3.41
N LYS A 19 -14.90 -31.35 -3.22
CA LYS A 19 -13.55 -31.77 -3.59
C LYS A 19 -13.40 -31.73 -5.10
N GLY A 20 -12.28 -31.20 -5.58
CA GLY A 20 -11.99 -31.10 -7.01
C GLY A 20 -10.50 -30.89 -7.27
N THR A 21 -10.11 -30.85 -8.52
CA THR A 21 -8.74 -30.54 -8.93
C THR A 21 -8.52 -29.02 -8.77
N PRO A 22 -7.44 -28.59 -8.11
CA PRO A 22 -7.11 -27.16 -7.99
C PRO A 22 -6.97 -26.52 -9.37
N GLN A 23 -7.61 -25.37 -9.57
CA GLN A 23 -7.48 -24.55 -10.77
C GLN A 23 -6.64 -23.31 -10.45
N LYS A 24 -5.86 -22.87 -11.45
CA LYS A 24 -5.17 -21.57 -11.35
C LYS A 24 -6.11 -20.48 -11.83
N TYR A 25 -6.26 -19.46 -11.01
CA TYR A 25 -7.00 -18.25 -11.34
C TYR A 25 -6.02 -17.09 -11.53
N ALA A 26 -6.35 -16.17 -12.43
CA ALA A 26 -5.61 -14.92 -12.55
C ALA A 26 -5.69 -14.14 -11.23
N ALA A 27 -4.56 -13.62 -10.79
CA ALA A 27 -4.51 -12.82 -9.58
C ALA A 27 -5.23 -11.49 -9.81
N LYS A 28 -6.15 -11.14 -8.90
CA LYS A 28 -6.80 -9.83 -8.82
C LYS A 28 -6.22 -8.98 -7.69
N VAL A 29 -5.30 -9.53 -6.92
CA VAL A 29 -4.56 -8.86 -5.87
C VAL A 29 -3.10 -9.26 -5.96
N ALA A 30 -2.21 -8.36 -5.55
CA ALA A 30 -0.78 -8.63 -5.42
C ALA A 30 -0.18 -7.72 -4.35
N GLY A 31 0.98 -8.11 -3.82
CA GLY A 31 1.77 -7.25 -2.95
C GLY A 31 3.17 -7.81 -2.77
N ARG A 32 4.14 -6.93 -2.64
CA ARG A 32 5.55 -7.29 -2.42
C ARG A 32 6.34 -6.14 -1.78
N LEU A 33 7.53 -6.48 -1.34
CA LEU A 33 8.54 -5.48 -0.99
C LEU A 33 9.17 -4.93 -2.27
N PHE A 34 9.29 -3.61 -2.36
CA PHE A 34 9.96 -2.87 -3.41
C PHE A 34 11.29 -2.32 -2.86
N THR A 35 12.31 -3.18 -2.86
CA THR A 35 13.66 -2.83 -2.38
C THR A 35 14.36 -1.79 -3.25
N GLU A 36 13.90 -1.65 -4.48
CA GLU A 36 14.37 -0.65 -5.44
C GLU A 36 14.10 0.79 -5.02
N ARG A 37 13.22 1.00 -4.02
CA ARG A 37 12.91 2.31 -3.45
C ARG A 37 12.55 2.18 -1.96
N GLN A 38 13.38 2.70 -1.07
CA GLN A 38 13.15 2.87 0.39
C GLN A 38 12.52 1.66 1.13
N ASP A 39 12.72 0.43 0.63
CA ASP A 39 12.08 -0.77 1.17
C ASP A 39 10.56 -0.59 1.38
N GLU A 40 9.90 -0.07 0.36
CA GLU A 40 8.46 0.16 0.38
C GLU A 40 7.72 -1.17 0.23
N LEU A 41 6.75 -1.40 1.10
CA LEU A 41 5.81 -2.49 0.92
C LEU A 41 4.59 -1.95 0.17
N GLY A 42 4.38 -2.45 -1.05
CA GLY A 42 3.24 -2.10 -1.89
C GLY A 42 2.28 -3.27 -2.04
N TRP A 43 0.99 -2.99 -2.08
CA TRP A 43 -0.06 -3.98 -2.39
C TRP A 43 -1.21 -3.32 -3.13
N GLU A 44 -1.87 -4.11 -3.96
CA GLU A 44 -2.95 -3.62 -4.80
C GLU A 44 -3.99 -4.70 -5.10
N ASN A 45 -5.13 -4.26 -5.56
CA ASN A 45 -6.14 -5.11 -6.19
C ASN A 45 -6.65 -4.48 -7.50
N ASP A 46 -7.77 -4.99 -8.01
CA ASP A 46 -8.44 -4.50 -9.21
C ASP A 46 -9.12 -3.12 -9.05
N LYS A 47 -8.97 -2.43 -7.91
CA LYS A 47 -9.61 -1.14 -7.62
C LYS A 47 -8.65 -0.06 -7.15
N VAL A 48 -7.65 -0.40 -6.36
CA VAL A 48 -6.80 0.54 -5.64
C VAL A 48 -5.43 -0.07 -5.41
N ALA A 49 -4.41 0.78 -5.23
CA ALA A 49 -3.11 0.36 -4.75
C ALA A 49 -2.69 1.19 -3.54
N TYR A 50 -1.90 0.58 -2.67
CA TYR A 50 -1.38 1.17 -1.45
C TYR A 50 0.11 0.91 -1.34
N ARG A 51 0.81 1.77 -0.62
CA ARG A 51 2.17 1.50 -0.15
C ARG A 51 2.40 2.09 1.23
N ILE A 52 3.40 1.53 1.90
CA ILE A 52 3.99 2.08 3.11
C ILE A 52 5.50 2.07 2.98
N TYR A 53 6.15 2.95 3.72
CA TYR A 53 7.60 3.15 3.65
C TYR A 53 8.31 2.32 4.71
N GLY A 54 9.40 1.64 4.31
CA GLY A 54 10.26 0.88 5.22
C GLY A 54 11.18 1.79 6.03
N HIS A 55 11.55 2.93 5.45
CA HIS A 55 12.36 3.96 6.10
C HIS A 55 12.06 5.34 5.49
N GLY A 56 12.64 6.38 6.03
CA GLY A 56 12.36 7.77 5.63
C GLY A 56 11.39 8.46 6.58
N GLY A 57 10.84 9.61 6.18
CA GLY A 57 10.01 10.44 7.05
C GLY A 57 8.50 10.19 6.97
N ALA A 58 8.02 9.54 5.93
CA ALA A 58 6.60 9.27 5.76
C ALA A 58 6.20 7.98 6.49
N VAL A 59 5.18 8.04 7.32
CA VAL A 59 4.71 6.93 8.16
C VAL A 59 3.25 6.56 7.89
N GLY A 60 2.56 7.36 7.10
CA GLY A 60 1.19 7.12 6.66
C GLY A 60 1.11 6.14 5.49
N TYR A 61 -0.10 5.69 5.19
CA TYR A 61 -0.35 4.89 3.99
C TYR A 61 -0.50 5.81 2.78
N ASP A 62 0.22 5.47 1.74
CA ASP A 62 0.08 6.10 0.43
C ASP A 62 -0.99 5.38 -0.39
N LEU A 63 -1.67 6.11 -1.26
CA LEU A 63 -2.82 5.63 -2.01
C LEU A 63 -2.67 6.01 -3.49
N PHE A 64 -2.77 5.01 -4.35
CA PHE A 64 -2.81 5.19 -5.79
C PHE A 64 -4.23 5.03 -6.30
N ASN A 65 -4.71 6.01 -7.04
CA ASN A 65 -5.96 5.88 -7.77
C ASN A 65 -5.75 5.01 -9.02
N LYS A 66 -6.67 4.07 -9.28
CA LYS A 66 -6.63 3.17 -10.44
C LYS A 66 -7.83 3.41 -11.33
N ASN A 67 -7.57 3.54 -12.64
CA ASN A 67 -8.59 3.58 -13.70
C ASN A 67 -8.64 2.27 -14.50
N THR A 68 -8.01 1.21 -13.99
CA THR A 68 -7.92 -0.11 -14.62
C THR A 68 -8.02 -1.20 -13.55
N SER A 69 -8.48 -2.37 -13.95
CA SER A 69 -8.43 -3.57 -13.12
C SER A 69 -7.07 -4.30 -13.17
N ASP A 70 -6.16 -3.89 -14.05
CA ASP A 70 -4.83 -4.46 -14.15
C ASP A 70 -4.03 -4.20 -12.85
N LEU A 71 -3.12 -5.10 -12.49
CA LEU A 71 -2.15 -4.86 -11.45
C LEU A 71 -1.05 -3.93 -11.98
N MET A 72 -0.82 -2.80 -11.31
CA MET A 72 -0.06 -1.69 -11.85
C MET A 72 1.21 -1.33 -11.07
N LEU A 73 1.35 -1.78 -9.82
CA LEU A 73 2.47 -1.34 -8.98
C LEU A 73 3.83 -1.66 -9.62
N ASP A 74 4.02 -2.86 -10.15
CA ASP A 74 5.27 -3.23 -10.82
C ASP A 74 5.58 -2.31 -12.00
N TYR A 75 4.57 -1.96 -12.81
CA TYR A 75 4.72 -1.04 -13.92
C TYR A 75 5.10 0.37 -13.45
N TRP A 76 4.41 0.91 -12.44
CA TRP A 76 4.69 2.25 -11.91
C TRP A 76 6.06 2.33 -11.26
N TYR A 77 6.47 1.31 -10.48
CA TYR A 77 7.82 1.28 -9.91
C TYR A 77 8.91 1.15 -10.99
N ALA A 78 8.71 0.31 -11.99
CA ALA A 78 9.64 0.19 -13.13
C ALA A 78 9.76 1.50 -13.91
N SER A 79 8.65 2.20 -14.11
CA SER A 79 8.61 3.53 -14.75
C SER A 79 9.44 4.54 -13.96
N GLU A 80 9.20 4.67 -12.64
CA GLU A 80 9.94 5.58 -11.75
C GLU A 80 11.44 5.24 -11.69
N GLN A 81 11.83 3.98 -11.74
CA GLN A 81 13.23 3.53 -11.68
C GLN A 81 13.93 3.52 -13.03
N ASN A 82 13.31 4.01 -14.09
CA ASN A 82 13.89 4.02 -15.43
C ASN A 82 15.13 4.93 -15.51
N GLN A 83 16.30 4.31 -15.45
CA GLN A 83 17.61 5.00 -15.41
C GLN A 83 17.91 5.73 -16.72
N ASP A 84 17.45 5.21 -17.87
CA ASP A 84 17.69 5.86 -19.15
C ASP A 84 16.90 7.16 -19.27
N MET A 85 15.65 7.15 -18.85
CA MET A 85 14.83 8.38 -18.82
C MET A 85 15.40 9.41 -17.84
N ARG A 86 15.83 8.98 -16.65
CA ARG A 86 16.50 9.86 -15.67
C ARG A 86 17.76 10.48 -16.23
N ARG A 87 18.56 9.71 -17.00
CA ARG A 87 19.77 10.20 -17.68
C ARG A 87 19.43 11.25 -18.71
N VAL A 88 18.44 10.97 -19.58
CA VAL A 88 17.96 11.93 -20.60
C VAL A 88 17.52 13.23 -19.97
N ILE A 89 16.68 13.20 -18.92
CA ILE A 89 16.20 14.40 -18.22
C ILE A 89 17.38 15.20 -17.65
N LYS A 90 18.31 14.52 -16.99
CA LYS A 90 19.50 15.16 -16.42
C LYS A 90 20.36 15.85 -17.48
N ASP A 91 20.55 15.21 -18.63
CA ASP A 91 21.35 15.76 -19.73
C ASP A 91 20.67 16.93 -20.40
N LEU A 92 19.35 16.88 -20.60
CA LEU A 92 18.57 18.01 -21.09
C LEU A 92 18.66 19.21 -20.14
N GLY A 93 18.49 18.98 -18.82
CA GLY A 93 18.62 20.03 -17.82
C GLY A 93 20.00 20.68 -17.80
N LYS A 94 21.11 19.90 -17.91
CA LYS A 94 22.48 20.43 -18.00
C LYS A 94 22.72 21.28 -19.24
N ARG A 95 22.01 21.00 -20.33
CA ARG A 95 22.11 21.76 -21.60
C ARG A 95 21.18 22.98 -21.62
N GLY A 96 20.44 23.24 -20.55
CA GLY A 96 19.50 24.38 -20.46
C GLY A 96 18.12 24.11 -21.06
N TYR A 97 17.82 22.89 -21.53
CA TYR A 97 16.53 22.52 -22.12
C TYR A 97 15.53 22.07 -21.04
N LYS A 98 15.25 22.95 -20.08
CA LYS A 98 14.42 22.62 -18.92
C LYS A 98 13.01 22.19 -19.31
N ASP A 99 12.34 22.93 -20.17
CA ASP A 99 10.97 22.65 -20.60
C ASP A 99 10.87 21.26 -21.28
N LEU A 100 11.87 20.89 -22.07
CA LEU A 100 11.93 19.57 -22.69
C LEU A 100 12.20 18.46 -21.65
N ALA A 101 13.06 18.71 -20.68
CA ALA A 101 13.29 17.79 -19.56
C ALA A 101 12.00 17.55 -18.77
N ASP A 102 11.22 18.60 -18.47
CA ASP A 102 9.94 18.51 -17.79
C ASP A 102 8.89 17.75 -18.63
N GLN A 103 8.84 17.97 -19.94
CA GLN A 103 7.97 17.20 -20.84
C GLN A 103 8.32 15.72 -20.86
N VAL A 104 9.61 15.36 -20.93
CA VAL A 104 10.07 13.97 -20.86
C VAL A 104 9.71 13.36 -19.52
N TYR A 105 9.92 14.05 -18.40
CA TYR A 105 9.53 13.59 -17.08
C TYR A 105 8.02 13.34 -16.99
N ASN A 106 7.24 14.30 -17.42
CA ASN A 106 5.77 14.24 -17.37
C ASN A 106 5.20 13.10 -18.24
N ALA A 107 5.91 12.70 -19.30
CA ALA A 107 5.46 11.64 -20.19
C ALA A 107 5.46 10.23 -19.55
N TYR A 108 6.22 10.01 -18.47
CA TYR A 108 6.28 8.70 -17.79
C TYR A 108 6.07 8.76 -16.27
N CYS A 109 5.99 9.95 -15.70
CA CYS A 109 5.80 10.16 -14.26
C CYS A 109 4.49 9.56 -13.79
N TYR A 110 4.54 8.66 -12.81
CA TYR A 110 3.33 8.02 -12.29
C TYR A 110 2.49 8.92 -11.37
N HIS A 111 2.94 10.14 -11.07
CA HIS A 111 2.11 11.18 -10.45
C HIS A 111 1.17 11.88 -11.45
N ILE A 112 1.23 11.51 -12.73
CA ILE A 112 0.35 11.98 -13.78
C ILE A 112 -0.45 10.81 -14.32
N ASN A 113 -1.75 10.99 -14.48
CA ASN A 113 -2.63 9.94 -14.99
C ASN A 113 -2.46 9.76 -16.51
N HIS A 114 -1.82 8.67 -16.90
CA HIS A 114 -1.68 8.24 -18.30
C HIS A 114 -2.77 7.23 -18.73
N GLY A 115 -3.97 7.35 -18.16
CA GLY A 115 -5.12 6.51 -18.49
C GLY A 115 -5.32 5.29 -17.58
N LYS A 116 -4.31 4.89 -16.81
CA LYS A 116 -4.36 3.72 -15.91
C LYS A 116 -4.52 4.09 -14.43
N GLY A 117 -4.47 5.35 -14.10
CA GLY A 117 -4.44 5.86 -12.73
C GLY A 117 -3.09 6.50 -12.39
N MET A 118 -2.90 6.88 -11.15
CA MET A 118 -1.70 7.61 -10.68
C MET A 118 -1.55 7.55 -9.17
N ASP A 119 -0.36 7.86 -8.69
CA ASP A 119 -0.10 8.33 -7.32
C ASP A 119 -0.61 9.77 -7.20
N CYS A 120 -1.72 9.96 -6.49
CA CYS A 120 -2.50 11.18 -6.61
C CYS A 120 -2.29 12.17 -5.46
N TYR A 121 -1.46 11.85 -4.45
CA TYR A 121 -1.21 12.78 -3.36
C TYR A 121 0.11 12.53 -2.63
N THR A 122 0.55 13.51 -1.86
CA THR A 122 1.75 13.40 -1.01
C THR A 122 1.34 13.11 0.42
N VAL A 123 1.81 11.98 0.97
CA VAL A 123 1.53 11.58 2.37
C VAL A 123 2.04 12.60 3.38
N GLY A 124 3.28 13.10 3.19
CA GLY A 124 3.90 14.03 4.13
C GLY A 124 3.94 13.49 5.56
N PRO A 125 3.95 14.37 6.58
CA PRO A 125 3.95 13.99 7.99
C PRO A 125 2.53 13.70 8.52
N THR A 126 1.76 12.87 7.81
CA THR A 126 0.37 12.54 8.13
C THR A 126 0.16 11.04 8.25
N LEU A 127 -1.04 10.62 8.65
CA LEU A 127 -1.44 9.22 8.65
C LEU A 127 -1.83 8.70 7.26
N GLY A 128 -1.87 9.59 6.26
CA GLY A 128 -2.18 9.25 4.87
C GLY A 128 -3.52 8.57 4.69
N GLY A 129 -3.58 7.59 3.80
CA GLY A 129 -4.78 6.85 3.43
C GLY A 129 -5.22 5.78 4.43
N GLY A 130 -5.09 6.02 5.75
CA GLY A 130 -5.68 5.15 6.77
C GLY A 130 -4.71 4.47 7.74
N ALA A 131 -3.51 5.00 7.93
CA ALA A 131 -2.67 4.59 9.05
C ALA A 131 -3.29 5.04 10.39
N ASN A 132 -2.90 4.39 11.47
CA ASN A 132 -3.37 4.70 12.81
C ASN A 132 -2.25 5.30 13.68
N ALA A 133 -2.64 6.08 14.66
CA ALA A 133 -1.78 6.57 15.73
C ALA A 133 -2.53 6.46 17.07
N LEU A 134 -1.80 6.31 18.15
CA LEU A 134 -2.35 6.47 19.50
C LEU A 134 -2.52 7.97 19.78
N MET A 135 -3.54 8.32 20.57
CA MET A 135 -3.79 9.69 21.01
C MET A 135 -3.64 9.79 22.53
N GLU A 136 -2.90 10.78 22.99
CA GLU A 136 -2.79 11.12 24.40
C GLU A 136 -4.06 11.84 24.88
N ALA A 137 -4.28 11.86 26.20
CA ALA A 137 -5.45 12.52 26.81
C ALA A 137 -5.53 14.02 26.51
N ASN A 138 -4.40 14.66 26.20
CA ASN A 138 -4.34 16.08 25.80
C ASN A 138 -4.64 16.31 24.30
N GLY A 139 -4.94 15.23 23.54
CA GLY A 139 -5.22 15.28 22.11
C GLY A 139 -4.00 15.17 21.20
N ASN A 140 -2.79 15.04 21.74
CA ASN A 140 -1.60 14.87 20.92
C ASN A 140 -1.57 13.48 20.26
N LEU A 141 -1.26 13.44 18.97
CA LEU A 141 -1.07 12.18 18.24
C LEU A 141 0.36 11.67 18.44
N LEU A 142 0.45 10.42 18.86
CA LEU A 142 1.72 9.68 18.93
C LEU A 142 1.94 8.99 17.58
N MET A 143 2.48 9.75 16.62
CA MET A 143 2.72 9.26 15.27
C MET A 143 3.52 7.96 15.27
N PRO A 144 3.17 6.98 14.42
CA PRO A 144 3.94 5.75 14.28
C PRO A 144 5.31 6.04 13.67
N SER A 145 6.21 5.05 13.72
CA SER A 145 7.42 5.00 12.90
C SER A 145 7.16 4.20 11.61
N CYS A 146 8.18 4.07 10.74
CA CYS A 146 8.16 3.05 9.71
C CYS A 146 8.17 1.64 10.34
N TYR A 147 7.64 0.64 9.64
CA TYR A 147 7.64 -0.73 10.13
C TYR A 147 9.08 -1.28 10.26
N LYS A 148 9.29 -2.20 11.22
CA LYS A 148 10.57 -2.87 11.45
C LYS A 148 10.71 -4.15 10.62
N SER A 149 9.61 -4.89 10.51
CA SER A 149 9.57 -6.15 9.77
C SER A 149 8.16 -6.43 9.27
N TYR A 150 8.08 -7.26 8.24
CA TYR A 150 6.82 -7.68 7.66
C TYR A 150 6.79 -9.20 7.44
N LYS A 151 5.59 -9.74 7.33
CA LYS A 151 5.35 -11.13 6.92
C LYS A 151 4.10 -11.19 6.05
N ILE A 152 4.24 -11.61 4.80
CA ILE A 152 3.09 -11.88 3.93
C ILE A 152 2.42 -13.15 4.44
N LEU A 153 1.14 -13.06 4.82
CA LEU A 153 0.34 -14.15 5.36
C LEU A 153 -0.52 -14.82 4.29
N ASP A 154 -0.97 -14.04 3.29
CA ASP A 154 -1.79 -14.52 2.20
C ASP A 154 -1.50 -13.71 0.93
N GLN A 155 -1.29 -14.39 -0.17
CA GLN A 155 -1.09 -13.82 -1.50
C GLN A 155 -1.83 -14.67 -2.54
N GLY A 156 -3.10 -14.89 -2.25
CA GLY A 156 -3.97 -15.64 -3.15
C GLY A 156 -4.55 -14.75 -4.27
N PRO A 157 -5.30 -15.35 -5.22
CA PRO A 157 -5.84 -14.58 -6.34
C PRO A 157 -6.88 -13.53 -5.93
N LEU A 158 -7.49 -13.64 -4.75
CA LEU A 158 -8.57 -12.77 -4.29
C LEU A 158 -8.26 -11.99 -3.01
N ARG A 159 -7.17 -12.31 -2.31
CA ARG A 159 -6.79 -11.66 -1.05
C ARG A 159 -5.30 -11.51 -0.94
N PHE A 160 -4.88 -10.34 -0.50
CA PHE A 160 -3.54 -10.08 0.03
C PHE A 160 -3.65 -9.80 1.52
N THR A 161 -2.77 -10.41 2.33
CA THR A 161 -2.69 -10.13 3.76
C THR A 161 -1.24 -10.04 4.19
N VAL A 162 -0.91 -8.99 4.93
CA VAL A 162 0.43 -8.80 5.48
C VAL A 162 0.36 -8.43 6.96
N GLU A 163 1.24 -9.01 7.76
CA GLU A 163 1.51 -8.59 9.13
C GLU A 163 2.74 -7.68 9.15
N LEU A 164 2.60 -6.54 9.81
CA LEU A 164 3.68 -5.58 10.08
C LEU A 164 3.98 -5.58 11.56
N THR A 165 5.26 -5.56 11.91
CA THR A 165 5.72 -5.32 13.28
C THR A 165 6.50 -4.01 13.30
N TYR A 166 6.16 -3.14 14.23
CA TYR A 166 6.78 -1.83 14.41
C TYR A 166 7.89 -1.90 15.46
N PRO A 167 8.87 -0.97 15.44
CA PRO A 167 9.87 -0.88 16.50
C PRO A 167 9.23 -0.73 17.88
N GLU A 168 9.87 -1.32 18.89
CA GLU A 168 9.53 -1.08 20.29
C GLU A 168 9.65 0.41 20.61
N ARG A 169 8.66 0.95 21.31
CA ARG A 169 8.70 2.33 21.81
C ARG A 169 8.31 2.39 23.26
N GLN A 170 8.78 3.42 23.96
CA GLN A 170 8.43 3.70 25.36
C GLN A 170 7.17 4.54 25.40
N LEU A 171 6.12 4.05 26.08
CA LEU A 171 4.90 4.79 26.33
C LEU A 171 4.55 4.70 27.81
N ASN A 172 4.51 5.84 28.49
CA ASN A 172 4.18 5.93 29.93
C ASN A 172 4.98 4.96 30.79
N GLY A 173 6.29 4.80 30.49
CA GLY A 173 7.20 3.91 31.22
C GLY A 173 7.11 2.43 30.83
N ALA A 174 6.24 2.06 29.90
CA ALA A 174 6.12 0.70 29.41
C ALA A 174 6.72 0.55 27.99
N LYS A 175 7.25 -0.64 27.73
CA LYS A 175 7.71 -1.05 26.40
C LYS A 175 6.52 -1.55 25.58
N VAL A 176 6.24 -0.88 24.48
CA VAL A 176 5.08 -1.19 23.63
C VAL A 176 5.53 -1.56 22.23
N ILE A 177 5.03 -2.68 21.74
CA ILE A 177 5.21 -3.14 20.35
C ILE A 177 3.85 -3.09 19.66
N GLU A 178 3.79 -2.41 18.54
CA GLU A 178 2.63 -2.37 17.68
C GLU A 178 2.75 -3.43 16.58
N LYS A 179 1.66 -4.13 16.32
CA LYS A 179 1.49 -5.01 15.15
C LYS A 179 0.23 -4.63 14.39
N ARG A 180 0.32 -4.69 13.07
CA ARG A 180 -0.83 -4.49 12.16
C ARG A 180 -0.96 -5.68 11.24
N VAL A 181 -2.18 -6.18 11.10
CA VAL A 181 -2.53 -7.13 10.05
C VAL A 181 -3.42 -6.40 9.05
N ILE A 182 -2.90 -6.19 7.85
CA ILE A 182 -3.56 -5.47 6.77
C ILE A 182 -4.06 -6.50 5.76
N THR A 183 -5.34 -6.43 5.43
CA THR A 183 -5.97 -7.31 4.43
C THR A 183 -6.65 -6.47 3.36
N LEU A 184 -6.36 -6.75 2.09
CA LEU A 184 -7.05 -6.19 0.93
C LEU A 184 -7.66 -7.32 0.10
N ASP A 185 -8.98 -7.24 -0.12
CA ASP A 185 -9.71 -8.19 -0.95
C ASP A 185 -9.94 -7.63 -2.36
N ALA A 186 -10.00 -8.51 -3.35
CA ALA A 186 -10.41 -8.16 -4.70
C ALA A 186 -11.79 -7.50 -4.70
N GLY A 187 -11.94 -6.40 -5.45
CA GLY A 187 -13.17 -5.62 -5.54
C GLY A 187 -13.39 -4.60 -4.42
N SER A 188 -12.55 -4.56 -3.39
CA SER A 188 -12.63 -3.58 -2.29
C SER A 188 -11.78 -2.35 -2.58
N HIS A 189 -12.26 -1.17 -2.21
CA HIS A 189 -11.44 0.05 -2.16
C HIS A 189 -10.77 0.26 -0.79
N PHE A 190 -11.08 -0.59 0.19
CA PHE A 190 -10.65 -0.40 1.58
C PHE A 190 -9.86 -1.58 2.08
N ASN A 191 -8.79 -1.28 2.82
CA ASN A 191 -8.12 -2.25 3.65
C ASN A 191 -8.94 -2.55 4.91
N ARG A 192 -8.90 -3.79 5.37
CA ARG A 192 -9.21 -4.14 6.74
C ARG A 192 -7.91 -4.18 7.53
N VAL A 193 -7.82 -3.40 8.60
CA VAL A 193 -6.62 -3.33 9.43
C VAL A 193 -6.98 -3.74 10.86
N ALA A 194 -6.30 -4.78 11.35
CA ALA A 194 -6.34 -5.16 12.76
C ALA A 194 -5.04 -4.69 13.42
N VAL A 195 -5.16 -3.85 14.45
CA VAL A 195 -4.04 -3.29 15.18
C VAL A 195 -4.00 -3.90 16.58
N THR A 196 -2.82 -4.32 17.00
CA THR A 196 -2.57 -4.87 18.34
C THR A 196 -1.37 -4.17 18.96
N TYR A 197 -1.54 -3.74 20.21
CA TYR A 197 -0.47 -3.18 21.03
C TYR A 197 -0.13 -4.14 22.15
N GLN A 198 1.10 -4.68 22.14
CA GLN A 198 1.63 -5.50 23.23
C GLN A 198 2.32 -4.61 24.25
N GLY A 199 2.03 -4.81 25.53
CA GLY A 199 2.64 -4.05 26.62
C GLY A 199 2.01 -2.69 26.92
N LEU A 200 0.89 -2.35 26.28
CA LEU A 200 0.20 -1.09 26.57
C LEU A 200 -0.36 -1.08 28.01
N PRO A 201 0.08 -0.16 28.90
CA PRO A 201 -0.23 -0.26 30.32
C PRO A 201 -1.68 0.15 30.66
N LYS A 202 -2.32 0.92 29.80
CA LYS A 202 -3.71 1.39 29.93
C LYS A 202 -4.35 1.51 28.55
N PRO A 203 -5.67 1.37 28.44
CA PRO A 203 -6.36 1.72 27.20
C PRO A 203 -6.04 3.16 26.79
N MET A 204 -5.76 3.36 25.52
CA MET A 204 -5.57 4.67 24.88
C MET A 204 -6.55 4.74 23.70
N THR A 205 -6.92 5.94 23.35
CA THR A 205 -7.80 6.18 22.20
C THR A 205 -7.02 6.18 20.90
#